data_2880a956afa1b0f138aaf7ed603244fd
#
_entry.id   2880a956afa1b0f138aaf7ed603244fd
#
_cell.length_a   1.000
_cell.length_b   1.000
_cell.length_c   1.000
_cell.angle_alpha   90.00
_cell.angle_beta   90.00
_cell.angle_gamma   90.00
#
_symmetry.space_group_name_H-M   'P 1'
#
loop_
_entity.id
_entity.type
_entity.pdbx_description
1 polymer ?
#
loop_
_entity_poly.entity_id
_entity_poly.type
_entity_poly.pdbx_seq_one_letter_code
_entity_poly.pdbx_strand_id
1 'polypeptide(L)'
;AFARGASDILSDNASNDEMRDRVMALASERRRRRLAKARLEACRLPSLLDTESDLYNERFGRVHLQSLMDHAAARLEPMSLIMLGVSAPQDAGANGFAKATNQFAGMLRHCVRAEDFVVRLARDRFLIALPSTPQTEAKMVSNRVSAIAECTAYEGADPLKPFRLELTPSIEDAAGETQADALIEQMVRRSNVLPFSSAKTG
;
A
#
# COMPACT_ATOMS: atom_id res chain seq x y z
N ALA A 1 19.42 -4.19 12.62
CA ALA A 1 18.61 -3.38 13.52
C ALA A 1 17.41 -2.79 12.79
N PHE A 2 17.58 -2.08 11.67
CA PHE A 2 16.49 -1.46 10.88
C PHE A 2 15.46 -2.48 10.38
N ALA A 3 15.89 -3.63 9.90
CA ALA A 3 14.99 -4.72 9.48
C ALA A 3 14.08 -5.27 10.60
N ARG A 4 14.36 -4.95 11.88
CA ARG A 4 13.55 -5.31 13.03
C ARG A 4 12.74 -4.12 13.59
N GLY A 5 12.62 -3.02 12.81
CA GLY A 5 11.83 -1.85 13.20
C GLY A 5 12.59 -0.81 14.02
N ALA A 6 13.92 -0.88 14.09
CA ALA A 6 14.70 0.20 14.67
C ALA A 6 14.61 1.45 13.78
N SER A 7 14.34 2.60 14.39
CA SER A 7 14.23 3.88 13.68
C SER A 7 15.56 4.63 13.61
N ASP A 8 16.51 4.28 14.49
CA ASP A 8 17.85 4.84 14.54
C ASP A 8 18.82 3.88 15.26
N ILE A 9 20.11 4.09 15.12
CA ILE A 9 21.17 3.33 15.79
C ILE A 9 22.09 4.35 16.47
N LEU A 10 22.35 4.13 17.75
CA LEU A 10 23.31 4.88 18.52
C LEU A 10 24.54 4.02 18.83
N SER A 11 25.69 4.65 18.90
CA SER A 11 26.90 4.00 19.43
C SER A 11 26.77 3.79 20.94
N ASP A 12 27.38 2.73 21.48
CA ASP A 12 27.46 2.48 22.92
C ASP A 12 28.12 3.61 23.71
N ASN A 13 28.92 4.45 23.02
CA ASN A 13 29.61 5.60 23.59
C ASN A 13 28.87 6.93 23.37
N ALA A 14 27.61 6.90 22.88
CA ALA A 14 26.84 8.12 22.67
C ALA A 14 26.57 8.81 24.03
N SER A 15 26.73 10.12 24.06
CA SER A 15 26.41 10.90 25.26
C SER A 15 24.92 10.92 25.55
N ASN A 16 24.55 11.14 26.82
CA ASN A 16 23.14 11.28 27.21
C ASN A 16 22.45 12.44 26.46
N ASP A 17 23.18 13.50 26.14
CA ASP A 17 22.64 14.64 25.40
C ASP A 17 22.42 14.27 23.93
N GLU A 18 23.35 13.58 23.29
CA GLU A 18 23.17 13.06 21.92
C GLU A 18 21.98 12.09 21.85
N MET A 19 21.86 11.18 22.80
CA MET A 19 20.73 10.26 22.89
C MET A 19 19.41 11.01 23.01
N ARG A 20 19.33 12.02 23.88
CA ARG A 20 18.15 12.85 24.10
C ARG A 20 17.77 13.59 22.84
N ASP A 21 18.72 14.24 22.17
CA ASP A 21 18.50 15.02 20.96
C ASP A 21 17.97 14.14 19.82
N ARG A 22 18.52 12.95 19.62
CA ARG A 22 18.02 12.00 18.62
C ARG A 22 16.63 11.47 18.94
N VAL A 23 16.37 11.12 20.21
CA VAL A 23 15.02 10.70 20.62
C VAL A 23 14.01 11.81 20.42
N MET A 24 14.36 13.06 20.75
CA MET A 24 13.48 14.21 20.54
C MET A 24 13.26 14.52 19.06
N ALA A 25 14.27 14.37 18.22
CA ALA A 25 14.15 14.51 16.77
C ALA A 25 13.20 13.46 16.19
N LEU A 26 13.38 12.18 16.56
CA LEU A 26 12.50 11.09 16.13
C LEU A 26 11.05 11.26 16.64
N ALA A 27 10.89 11.69 17.89
CA ALA A 27 9.57 11.94 18.46
C ALA A 27 8.87 13.11 17.75
N SER A 28 9.59 14.18 17.42
CA SER A 28 9.05 15.34 16.71
C SER A 28 8.66 14.98 15.26
N GLU A 29 9.46 14.16 14.61
CA GLU A 29 9.19 13.64 13.26
C GLU A 29 7.94 12.75 13.25
N ARG A 30 7.84 11.80 14.19
CA ARG A 30 6.64 10.97 14.37
C ARG A 30 5.39 11.80 14.66
N ARG A 31 5.52 12.85 15.48
CA ARG A 31 4.41 13.76 15.79
C ARG A 31 3.97 14.54 14.55
N ARG A 32 4.92 15.05 13.74
CA ARG A 32 4.61 15.72 12.46
C ARG A 32 3.87 14.79 11.51
N ARG A 33 4.35 13.56 11.34
CA ARG A 33 3.72 12.55 10.47
C ARG A 33 2.30 12.20 10.95
N ARG A 34 2.10 12.01 12.26
CA ARG A 34 0.76 11.78 12.84
C ARG A 34 -0.19 12.95 12.62
N LEU A 35 0.28 14.18 12.78
CA LEU A 35 -0.52 15.37 12.53
C LEU A 35 -0.87 15.53 11.06
N ALA A 36 0.07 15.28 10.16
CA ALA A 36 -0.18 15.27 8.72
C ALA A 36 -1.23 14.23 8.34
N LYS A 37 -1.12 12.99 8.86
CA LYS A 37 -2.12 11.95 8.66
C LYS A 37 -3.49 12.36 9.19
N ALA A 38 -3.57 12.87 10.43
CA ALA A 38 -4.83 13.29 11.03
C ALA A 38 -5.48 14.43 10.23
N ARG A 39 -4.69 15.35 9.66
CA ARG A 39 -5.18 16.40 8.77
C ARG A 39 -5.69 15.82 7.44
N LEU A 40 -4.97 14.88 6.86
CA LEU A 40 -5.38 14.18 5.65
C LEU A 40 -6.69 13.39 5.88
N GLU A 41 -6.80 12.72 7.02
CA GLU A 41 -8.03 12.00 7.41
C GLU A 41 -9.19 12.95 7.71
N ALA A 42 -8.94 14.10 8.33
CA ALA A 42 -9.95 15.13 8.56
C ALA A 42 -10.44 15.79 7.25
N CYS A 43 -9.57 15.84 6.23
CA CYS A 43 -9.90 16.34 4.90
C CYS A 43 -10.45 15.23 3.96
N ARG A 44 -10.70 14.02 4.45
CA ARG A 44 -11.26 12.92 3.67
C ARG A 44 -12.67 13.25 3.19
N LEU A 45 -12.72 13.90 2.04
CA LEU A 45 -13.97 14.08 1.33
C LEU A 45 -14.40 12.73 0.75
N PRO A 46 -15.68 12.34 0.85
CA PRO A 46 -16.18 11.10 0.24
C PRO A 46 -15.82 10.96 -1.24
N SER A 47 -15.69 12.08 -1.95
CA SER A 47 -15.28 12.12 -3.36
C SER A 47 -13.85 11.66 -3.64
N LEU A 48 -13.00 11.56 -2.61
CA LEU A 48 -11.60 11.11 -2.74
C LEU A 48 -11.45 9.62 -2.45
N LEU A 49 -12.48 9.00 -1.89
CA LEU A 49 -12.47 7.61 -1.47
C LEU A 49 -13.18 6.71 -2.48
N ASP A 50 -12.76 5.47 -2.51
CA ASP A 50 -13.51 4.39 -3.12
C ASP A 50 -14.68 4.01 -2.20
N THR A 51 -15.87 3.91 -2.75
CA THR A 51 -17.11 3.73 -1.99
C THR A 51 -17.23 2.39 -1.28
N GLU A 52 -16.46 1.40 -1.70
CA GLU A 52 -16.54 0.03 -1.17
C GLU A 52 -15.43 -0.30 -0.17
N SER A 53 -14.27 0.35 -0.29
CA SER A 53 -13.05 -0.05 0.43
C SER A 53 -12.52 0.99 1.41
N ASP A 54 -13.05 2.20 1.40
CA ASP A 54 -12.51 3.33 2.17
C ASP A 54 -11.02 3.65 1.88
N LEU A 55 -10.45 3.09 0.82
CA LEU A 55 -9.16 3.49 0.29
C LEU A 55 -9.33 4.73 -0.59
N TYR A 56 -8.24 5.39 -0.93
CA TYR A 56 -8.30 6.43 -1.93
C TYR A 56 -8.70 5.84 -3.29
N ASN A 57 -9.54 6.56 -4.04
CA ASN A 57 -9.95 6.16 -5.37
C ASN A 57 -8.85 6.42 -6.40
N GLU A 58 -8.98 5.83 -7.57
CA GLU A 58 -8.00 5.92 -8.65
C GLU A 58 -7.73 7.38 -9.06
N ARG A 59 -8.77 8.18 -9.23
CA ARG A 59 -8.64 9.57 -9.69
C ARG A 59 -7.77 10.41 -8.76
N PHE A 60 -8.06 10.39 -7.48
CA PHE A 60 -7.26 11.10 -6.48
C PHE A 60 -5.88 10.48 -6.35
N GLY A 61 -5.82 9.15 -6.39
CA GLY A 61 -4.58 8.39 -6.29
C GLY A 61 -3.54 8.79 -7.32
N ARG A 62 -3.92 8.94 -8.58
CA ARG A 62 -3.02 9.33 -9.67
C ARG A 62 -2.45 10.74 -9.45
N VAL A 63 -3.32 11.70 -9.12
CA VAL A 63 -2.90 13.10 -8.89
C VAL A 63 -1.98 13.21 -7.67
N HIS A 64 -2.33 12.55 -6.57
CA HIS A 64 -1.53 12.62 -5.35
C HIS A 64 -0.20 11.88 -5.49
N LEU A 65 -0.18 10.76 -6.21
CA LEU A 65 1.05 10.03 -6.50
C LEU A 65 2.06 10.91 -7.25
N GLN A 66 1.61 11.67 -8.27
CA GLN A 66 2.50 12.60 -8.98
C GLN A 66 3.14 13.60 -8.02
N SER A 67 2.34 14.19 -7.13
CA SER A 67 2.85 15.11 -6.11
C SER A 67 3.86 14.48 -5.15
N LEU A 68 3.65 13.20 -4.77
CA LEU A 68 4.61 12.47 -3.93
C LEU A 68 5.92 12.20 -4.67
N MET A 69 5.84 11.81 -5.96
CA MET A 69 7.01 11.56 -6.80
C MET A 69 7.83 12.85 -7.01
N ASP A 70 7.16 13.97 -7.33
CA ASP A 70 7.81 15.26 -7.48
C ASP A 70 8.54 15.68 -6.19
N HIS A 71 7.92 15.40 -5.06
CA HIS A 71 8.48 15.72 -3.75
C HIS A 71 9.70 14.86 -3.41
N ALA A 72 9.65 13.56 -3.71
CA ALA A 72 10.76 12.64 -3.53
C ALA A 72 11.93 13.01 -4.44
N ALA A 73 11.67 13.33 -5.70
CA ALA A 73 12.68 13.77 -6.66
C ALA A 73 13.37 15.06 -6.23
N ALA A 74 12.62 16.07 -5.78
CA ALA A 74 13.15 17.34 -5.31
C ALA A 74 14.07 17.21 -4.08
N ARG A 75 13.90 16.14 -3.29
CA ARG A 75 14.68 15.88 -2.07
C ARG A 75 15.71 14.79 -2.23
N LEU A 76 15.78 14.17 -3.40
CA LEU A 76 16.61 12.99 -3.66
C LEU A 76 16.33 11.85 -2.65
N GLU A 77 15.06 11.72 -2.23
CA GLU A 77 14.63 10.67 -1.33
C GLU A 77 14.20 9.43 -2.13
N PRO A 78 14.50 8.21 -1.66
CA PRO A 78 14.00 7.01 -2.30
C PRO A 78 12.48 6.93 -2.18
N MET A 79 11.83 6.44 -3.21
CA MET A 79 10.39 6.17 -3.19
C MET A 79 10.09 4.90 -3.98
N SER A 80 9.32 4.01 -3.41
CA SER A 80 8.92 2.76 -4.06
C SER A 80 7.41 2.65 -4.20
N LEU A 81 6.98 1.98 -5.25
CA LEU A 81 5.60 1.60 -5.48
C LEU A 81 5.44 0.08 -5.43
N ILE A 82 4.34 -0.38 -4.83
CA ILE A 82 3.93 -1.78 -4.89
C ILE A 82 2.56 -1.83 -5.56
N MET A 83 2.47 -2.49 -6.69
CA MET A 83 1.21 -2.86 -7.31
C MET A 83 0.83 -4.26 -6.86
N LEU A 84 -0.38 -4.42 -6.35
CA LEU A 84 -0.95 -5.72 -5.97
C LEU A 84 -2.09 -6.06 -6.92
N GLY A 85 -1.89 -7.07 -7.74
CA GLY A 85 -2.98 -7.75 -8.42
C GLY A 85 -3.58 -8.79 -7.47
N VAL A 86 -4.90 -8.89 -7.45
CA VAL A 86 -5.64 -9.80 -6.56
C VAL A 86 -6.50 -10.73 -7.39
N SER A 87 -6.36 -12.02 -7.16
CA SER A 87 -7.21 -13.05 -7.77
C SER A 87 -7.79 -14.00 -6.73
N ALA A 88 -8.78 -14.76 -7.12
CA ALA A 88 -9.41 -15.78 -6.31
C ALA A 88 -9.74 -17.00 -7.17
N PRO A 89 -9.90 -18.21 -6.57
CA PRO A 89 -10.40 -19.39 -7.26
C PRO A 89 -11.77 -19.13 -7.90
N GLN A 90 -12.07 -19.85 -8.98
CA GLN A 90 -13.32 -19.65 -9.75
C GLN A 90 -14.58 -19.94 -8.93
N ASP A 91 -14.50 -20.83 -7.95
CA ASP A 91 -15.59 -21.19 -7.05
C ASP A 91 -15.88 -20.15 -5.96
N ALA A 92 -15.03 -19.13 -5.81
CA ALA A 92 -15.29 -17.99 -4.92
C ALA A 92 -16.57 -17.22 -5.28
N GLY A 93 -16.93 -17.19 -6.57
CA GLY A 93 -18.05 -16.41 -7.10
C GLY A 93 -17.80 -14.91 -7.08
N ALA A 94 -18.50 -14.15 -7.91
CA ALA A 94 -18.29 -12.70 -8.06
C ALA A 94 -18.58 -11.92 -6.77
N ASN A 95 -19.59 -12.31 -6.02
CA ASN A 95 -19.96 -11.65 -4.76
C ASN A 95 -18.97 -11.99 -3.64
N GLY A 96 -18.51 -13.25 -3.55
CA GLY A 96 -17.47 -13.65 -2.60
C GLY A 96 -16.17 -12.91 -2.86
N PHE A 97 -15.73 -12.83 -4.12
CA PHE A 97 -14.55 -12.07 -4.51
C PHE A 97 -14.67 -10.57 -4.17
N ALA A 98 -15.84 -9.94 -4.43
CA ALA A 98 -16.05 -8.54 -4.09
C ALA A 98 -15.96 -8.29 -2.57
N LYS A 99 -16.58 -9.15 -1.75
CA LYS A 99 -16.48 -9.07 -0.29
C LYS A 99 -15.04 -9.25 0.19
N ALA A 100 -14.36 -10.27 -0.33
CA ALA A 100 -12.98 -10.57 0.03
C ALA A 100 -12.02 -9.42 -0.30
N THR A 101 -12.14 -8.82 -1.48
CA THR A 101 -11.30 -7.67 -1.87
C THR A 101 -11.58 -6.44 -1.02
N ASN A 102 -12.83 -6.20 -0.56
CA ASN A 102 -13.16 -5.12 0.35
C ASN A 102 -12.58 -5.36 1.76
N GLN A 103 -12.65 -6.59 2.27
CA GLN A 103 -12.01 -6.97 3.54
C GLN A 103 -10.48 -6.84 3.45
N PHE A 104 -9.89 -7.28 2.34
CA PHE A 104 -8.47 -7.12 2.06
C PHE A 104 -8.05 -5.65 2.04
N ALA A 105 -8.83 -4.78 1.40
CA ALA A 105 -8.60 -3.34 1.39
C ALA A 105 -8.57 -2.73 2.80
N GLY A 106 -9.52 -3.13 3.65
CA GLY A 106 -9.52 -2.74 5.06
C GLY A 106 -8.26 -3.18 5.80
N MET A 107 -7.80 -4.40 5.54
CA MET A 107 -6.56 -4.95 6.11
C MET A 107 -5.31 -4.18 5.62
N LEU A 108 -5.23 -3.83 4.33
CA LEU A 108 -4.10 -3.08 3.77
C LEU A 108 -3.83 -1.78 4.53
N ARG A 109 -4.87 -1.06 4.96
CA ARG A 109 -4.72 0.17 5.75
C ARG A 109 -3.97 -0.04 7.06
N HIS A 110 -4.07 -1.23 7.65
CA HIS A 110 -3.39 -1.58 8.90
C HIS A 110 -2.00 -2.17 8.69
N CYS A 111 -1.72 -2.63 7.47
CA CYS A 111 -0.42 -3.21 7.11
C CYS A 111 0.62 -2.18 6.70
N VAL A 112 0.23 -0.94 6.45
CA VAL A 112 1.10 0.12 5.97
C VAL A 112 1.32 1.19 7.04
N ARG A 113 2.36 2.01 6.88
CA ARG A 113 2.68 3.12 7.80
C ARG A 113 1.69 4.28 7.60
N ALA A 114 1.73 5.25 8.51
CA ALA A 114 0.91 6.44 8.43
C ALA A 114 1.23 7.32 7.22
N GLU A 115 2.46 7.33 6.80
CA GLU A 115 2.98 8.08 5.65
C GLU A 115 2.78 7.38 4.32
N ASP A 116 2.50 6.08 4.34
CA ASP A 116 2.25 5.30 3.14
C ASP A 116 0.86 5.62 2.59
N PHE A 117 0.73 5.56 1.29
CA PHE A 117 -0.48 5.93 0.58
C PHE A 117 -1.03 4.74 -0.19
N VAL A 118 -2.28 4.38 0.08
CA VAL A 118 -2.92 3.21 -0.53
C VAL A 118 -4.10 3.63 -1.38
N VAL A 119 -4.11 3.16 -2.62
CA VAL A 119 -5.11 3.47 -3.64
C VAL A 119 -5.75 2.19 -4.14
N ARG A 120 -7.05 2.20 -4.35
CA ARG A 120 -7.74 1.19 -5.13
C ARG A 120 -7.85 1.66 -6.58
N LEU A 121 -7.11 1.03 -7.48
CA LEU A 121 -7.14 1.35 -8.91
C LEU A 121 -8.27 0.63 -9.64
N ALA A 122 -8.60 -0.57 -9.20
CA ALA A 122 -9.69 -1.38 -9.72
C ALA A 122 -10.18 -2.35 -8.64
N ARG A 123 -11.23 -3.12 -8.94
CA ARG A 123 -11.75 -4.14 -8.00
C ARG A 123 -10.66 -5.11 -7.54
N ASP A 124 -9.77 -5.47 -8.42
CA ASP A 124 -8.71 -6.47 -8.28
C ASP A 124 -7.29 -5.88 -8.23
N ARG A 125 -7.16 -4.54 -8.09
CA ARG A 125 -5.86 -3.87 -8.15
C ARG A 125 -5.71 -2.77 -7.11
N PHE A 126 -4.63 -2.87 -6.35
CA PHE A 126 -4.27 -1.90 -5.33
C PHE A 126 -2.85 -1.39 -5.57
N LEU A 127 -2.64 -0.12 -5.32
CA LEU A 127 -1.34 0.52 -5.38
C LEU A 127 -0.97 1.03 -3.99
N ILE A 128 0.24 0.71 -3.54
CA ILE A 128 0.82 1.23 -2.31
C ILE A 128 2.02 2.08 -2.69
N ALA A 129 2.00 3.35 -2.33
CA ALA A 129 3.14 4.23 -2.46
C ALA A 129 3.84 4.36 -1.11
N LEU A 130 5.15 4.17 -1.13
CA LEU A 130 6.03 4.13 0.03
C LEU A 130 7.07 5.26 -0.06
N PRO A 131 6.75 6.47 0.43
CA PRO A 131 7.71 7.57 0.48
C PRO A 131 8.92 7.23 1.36
N SER A 132 10.09 7.78 1.02
CA SER A 132 11.35 7.59 1.75
C SER A 132 11.70 6.12 2.00
N THR A 133 11.33 5.23 1.05
CA THR A 133 11.48 3.78 1.19
C THR A 133 12.16 3.21 -0.05
N PRO A 134 13.37 2.63 0.07
CA PRO A 134 14.05 1.98 -1.04
C PRO A 134 13.37 0.64 -1.40
N GLN A 135 13.61 0.17 -2.63
CA GLN A 135 12.98 -1.04 -3.17
C GLN A 135 13.23 -2.30 -2.31
N THR A 136 14.37 -2.39 -1.64
CA THR A 136 14.69 -3.50 -0.73
C THR A 136 13.74 -3.57 0.46
N GLU A 137 13.38 -2.42 1.04
CA GLU A 137 12.41 -2.33 2.13
C GLU A 137 10.97 -2.50 1.63
N ALA A 138 10.66 -1.97 0.45
CA ALA A 138 9.35 -2.18 -0.19
C ALA A 138 9.05 -3.66 -0.40
N LYS A 139 10.07 -4.46 -0.75
CA LYS A 139 9.94 -5.92 -0.85
C LYS A 139 9.53 -6.58 0.47
N MET A 140 10.01 -6.08 1.60
CA MET A 140 9.62 -6.58 2.92
C MET A 140 8.16 -6.25 3.23
N VAL A 141 7.70 -5.05 2.85
CA VAL A 141 6.28 -4.67 3.00
C VAL A 141 5.41 -5.56 2.11
N SER A 142 5.79 -5.76 0.86
CA SER A 142 5.09 -6.63 -0.08
C SER A 142 4.97 -8.06 0.46
N ASN A 143 6.07 -8.66 0.92
CA ASN A 143 6.07 -10.01 1.48
C ASN A 143 5.16 -10.12 2.72
N ARG A 144 5.15 -9.10 3.59
CA ARG A 144 4.27 -9.07 4.76
C ARG A 144 2.80 -9.04 4.36
N VAL A 145 2.44 -8.20 3.39
CA VAL A 145 1.07 -8.10 2.88
C VAL A 145 0.63 -9.41 2.25
N SER A 146 1.49 -10.03 1.43
CA SER A 146 1.21 -11.34 0.80
C SER A 146 1.01 -12.43 1.84
N ALA A 147 1.89 -12.53 2.84
CA ALA A 147 1.77 -13.53 3.90
C ALA A 147 0.45 -13.40 4.69
N ILE A 148 0.00 -12.18 4.97
CA ILE A 148 -1.26 -11.95 5.66
C ILE A 148 -2.45 -12.37 4.78
N ALA A 149 -2.44 -12.04 3.48
CA ALA A 149 -3.50 -12.45 2.56
C ALA A 149 -3.58 -13.97 2.43
N GLU A 150 -2.43 -14.65 2.32
CA GLU A 150 -2.34 -16.11 2.24
C GLU A 150 -2.82 -16.82 3.51
N CYS A 151 -2.67 -16.19 4.68
CA CYS A 151 -3.15 -16.72 5.96
C CYS A 151 -4.63 -16.41 6.23
N THR A 152 -5.26 -15.51 5.46
CA THR A 152 -6.64 -15.09 5.68
C THR A 152 -7.59 -15.93 4.83
N ALA A 153 -8.61 -16.48 5.47
CA ALA A 153 -9.69 -17.20 4.80
C ALA A 153 -10.90 -16.27 4.62
N TYR A 154 -11.47 -16.26 3.42
CA TYR A 154 -12.63 -15.44 3.05
C TYR A 154 -13.82 -16.33 2.73
N GLU A 155 -15.03 -15.84 3.01
CA GLU A 155 -16.26 -16.53 2.68
C GLU A 155 -16.53 -16.49 1.17
N GLY A 156 -16.70 -17.68 0.57
CA GLY A 156 -17.06 -17.86 -0.83
C GLY A 156 -18.56 -17.81 -1.09
N ALA A 157 -18.97 -18.27 -2.26
CA ALA A 157 -20.38 -18.48 -2.60
C ALA A 157 -21.02 -19.56 -1.69
N ASP A 158 -20.22 -20.56 -1.28
CA ASP A 158 -20.58 -21.55 -0.27
C ASP A 158 -19.87 -21.20 1.06
N PRO A 159 -20.61 -20.85 2.12
CA PRO A 159 -20.01 -20.53 3.42
C PRO A 159 -19.18 -21.65 4.05
N LEU A 160 -19.42 -22.89 3.64
CA LEU A 160 -18.67 -24.06 4.13
C LEU A 160 -17.35 -24.27 3.38
N LYS A 161 -17.10 -23.50 2.32
CA LYS A 161 -15.88 -23.55 1.51
C LYS A 161 -15.18 -22.19 1.47
N PRO A 162 -14.49 -21.80 2.54
CA PRO A 162 -13.71 -20.59 2.53
C PRO A 162 -12.58 -20.68 1.52
N PHE A 163 -12.24 -19.55 0.89
CA PHE A 163 -11.14 -19.47 -0.06
C PHE A 163 -10.08 -18.46 0.40
N ARG A 164 -8.96 -18.42 -0.30
CA ARG A 164 -7.89 -17.46 -0.08
C ARG A 164 -7.69 -16.60 -1.31
N LEU A 165 -7.28 -15.35 -1.08
CA LEU A 165 -6.87 -14.49 -2.16
C LEU A 165 -5.42 -14.81 -2.55
N GLU A 166 -5.15 -14.80 -3.85
CA GLU A 166 -3.82 -14.87 -4.41
C GLU A 166 -3.37 -13.48 -4.81
N LEU A 167 -2.17 -13.09 -4.37
CA LEU A 167 -1.60 -11.79 -4.69
C LEU A 167 -0.48 -11.94 -5.71
N THR A 168 -0.49 -11.06 -6.69
CA THR A 168 0.60 -10.90 -7.67
C THR A 168 1.22 -9.53 -7.47
N PRO A 169 2.29 -9.40 -6.65
CA PRO A 169 2.94 -8.14 -6.41
C PRO A 169 3.90 -7.77 -7.54
N SER A 170 3.96 -6.49 -7.88
CA SER A 170 5.02 -5.88 -8.68
C SER A 170 5.56 -4.68 -7.93
N ILE A 171 6.89 -4.50 -7.91
CA ILE A 171 7.56 -3.43 -7.17
C ILE A 171 8.43 -2.65 -8.13
N GLU A 172 8.26 -1.32 -8.13
CA GLU A 172 9.05 -0.41 -8.95
C GLU A 172 9.63 0.71 -8.08
N ASP A 173 10.80 1.20 -8.49
CA ASP A 173 11.39 2.41 -7.94
C ASP A 173 10.75 3.62 -8.64
N ALA A 174 10.20 4.53 -7.86
CA ALA A 174 9.59 5.75 -8.37
C ALA A 174 10.53 6.97 -8.30
N ALA A 175 11.71 6.83 -7.71
CA ALA A 175 12.70 7.89 -7.65
C ALA A 175 13.36 8.06 -9.02
N GLY A 176 13.03 9.12 -9.73
CA GLY A 176 13.59 9.40 -11.06
C GLY A 176 12.61 9.21 -12.22
N GLU A 177 11.46 8.63 -11.97
CA GLU A 177 10.37 8.61 -12.95
C GLU A 177 9.67 9.96 -13.00
N THR A 178 9.31 10.39 -14.22
CA THR A 178 8.75 11.74 -14.42
C THR A 178 7.23 11.78 -14.39
N GLN A 179 6.54 10.67 -14.63
CA GLN A 179 5.08 10.63 -14.74
C GLN A 179 4.47 9.42 -14.03
N ALA A 180 3.62 9.70 -13.05
CA ALA A 180 2.91 8.70 -12.27
C ALA A 180 2.02 7.80 -13.15
N ASP A 181 1.32 8.38 -14.14
CA ASP A 181 0.42 7.62 -15.01
C ASP A 181 1.17 6.59 -15.86
N ALA A 182 2.31 6.97 -16.44
CA ALA A 182 3.12 6.07 -17.23
C ALA A 182 3.64 4.89 -16.38
N LEU A 183 4.08 5.17 -15.15
CA LEU A 183 4.55 4.16 -14.22
C LEU A 183 3.43 3.20 -13.78
N ILE A 184 2.25 3.74 -13.45
CA ILE A 184 1.07 2.92 -13.12
C ILE A 184 0.71 2.00 -14.29
N GLU A 185 0.65 2.53 -15.52
CA GLU A 185 0.32 1.72 -16.69
C GLU A 185 1.35 0.64 -16.98
N GLN A 186 2.64 0.93 -16.79
CA GLN A 186 3.70 -0.05 -16.91
C GLN A 186 3.53 -1.18 -15.88
N MET A 187 3.28 -0.83 -14.60
CA MET A 187 3.06 -1.79 -13.53
C MET A 187 1.80 -2.63 -13.77
N VAL A 188 0.71 -2.02 -14.25
CA VAL A 188 -0.52 -2.73 -14.62
C VAL A 188 -0.27 -3.75 -15.72
N ARG A 189 0.50 -3.40 -16.74
CA ARG A 189 0.87 -4.33 -17.82
C ARG A 189 1.71 -5.52 -17.34
N ARG A 190 2.60 -5.28 -16.37
CA ARG A 190 3.46 -6.32 -15.79
C ARG A 190 2.74 -7.21 -14.78
N SER A 191 1.75 -6.69 -14.09
CA SER A 191 0.99 -7.43 -13.07
C SER A 191 -0.02 -8.42 -13.65
N ASN A 192 0.12 -8.89 -14.86
CA ASN A 192 -0.65 -9.86 -15.66
C ASN A 192 -1.71 -10.68 -14.89
N VAL A 193 -2.54 -10.02 -14.11
CA VAL A 193 -3.71 -10.64 -13.50
C VAL A 193 -4.74 -10.74 -14.61
N LEU A 194 -5.02 -11.95 -15.05
CA LEU A 194 -6.17 -12.21 -15.92
C LEU A 194 -7.39 -11.65 -15.18
N PRO A 195 -8.16 -10.72 -15.81
CA PRO A 195 -9.34 -10.19 -15.17
C PRO A 195 -10.25 -11.36 -14.80
N PHE A 196 -10.79 -11.32 -13.57
CA PHE A 196 -11.77 -12.30 -13.12
C PHE A 196 -12.92 -12.32 -14.15
N SER A 197 -12.89 -13.33 -15.01
CA SER A 197 -13.91 -13.50 -16.04
C SER A 197 -15.20 -13.88 -15.35
N SER A 198 -16.11 -12.93 -15.19
CA SER A 198 -17.51 -13.25 -14.90
C SER A 198 -17.99 -14.10 -16.08
N ALA A 199 -18.06 -15.43 -15.90
CA ALA A 199 -18.69 -16.32 -16.84
C ALA A 199 -20.08 -15.72 -17.14
N LYS A 200 -20.31 -15.37 -18.42
CA LYS A 200 -21.64 -15.01 -18.90
C LYS A 200 -22.53 -16.19 -18.58
N THR A 201 -23.44 -15.99 -17.65
CA THR A 201 -24.61 -16.85 -17.46
C THR A 201 -25.41 -16.76 -18.75
N GLY A 202 -25.34 -17.83 -19.55
CA GLY A 202 -26.25 -18.07 -20.67
C GLY A 202 -27.59 -18.62 -20.14
#